data_acc85f26e36ce2876cd7e1fe00c0452e
#
_entry.id   acc85f26e36ce2876cd7e1fe00c0452e
#
_cell.length_a   1.000
_cell.length_b   1.000
_cell.length_c   1.000
_cell.angle_alpha   90.00
_cell.angle_beta   90.00
_cell.angle_gamma   90.00
#
_symmetry.space_group_name_H-M   'P 1'
#
loop_
_entity.id
_entity.type
_entity.pdbx_description
1 polymer ?
#
loop_
_entity_poly.entity_id
_entity_poly.type
_entity_poly.pdbx_seq_one_letter_code
_entity_poly.pdbx_strand_id
1 'polypeptide(L)'
;MHSWPQPSVPSVGGTPVALQLFDTADAALKPVAVYDSGAGMYVCGITPYDSTHLGHAATYLTFDLIHRILLDNGVSVRFVQNITDVDDPLFERAARDGVDWRELGESQINLFRSDMEDLRVIPPHDYVSVTDSVDEVIDMVSALLTIGAAYVVDDPDHPDIYASIDATPQFGYESNYSRDVMEQLFAERGGDPDRPGKRDPLDALIWRAARDGEPAWDAPFGAGRPGWHIECSAIAKNRIGSLFSIQGGGSDLIFPHHEFSAAHFEAAVPAKRMADHYVHAGMIALDGVKMSKSLGNLVFVSRLTAAGHDPAAIRLGVYAGHYRSDRDWSDVVLHDAEERLARWRAAVHISSSEEAAQELVRTVRMHLANDLDTPSALAAVDGWVDTLSGDGDGGEVVTRAIDALLGVKL
;
A
#
# COMPACT_ATOMS: atom_id res chain seq x y z
N MET A 1 12.14 7.56 10.05
CA MET A 1 11.29 8.73 10.45
C MET A 1 10.16 8.33 11.40
N HIS A 2 9.37 9.30 11.99
CA HIS A 2 8.21 8.98 12.83
C HIS A 2 6.99 8.71 11.98
N SER A 3 6.20 7.69 12.34
CA SER A 3 4.85 7.46 11.82
C SER A 3 3.81 8.28 12.61
N TRP A 4 2.54 7.99 12.42
CA TRP A 4 1.43 8.57 13.21
C TRP A 4 1.14 7.71 14.45
N PRO A 5 0.35 8.24 15.44
CA PRO A 5 0.00 7.50 16.64
C PRO A 5 -0.81 6.23 16.33
N GLN A 6 -0.51 5.15 17.04
CA GLN A 6 -1.24 3.91 16.88
C GLN A 6 -2.65 4.02 17.49
N PRO A 7 -3.72 3.74 16.72
CA PRO A 7 -5.06 3.67 17.28
C PRO A 7 -5.19 2.48 18.24
N SER A 8 -6.05 2.63 19.25
CA SER A 8 -6.44 1.49 20.07
C SER A 8 -7.23 0.50 19.22
N VAL A 9 -6.81 -0.76 19.19
CA VAL A 9 -7.51 -1.86 18.53
C VAL A 9 -7.99 -2.82 19.64
N PRO A 10 -9.29 -2.93 19.89
CA PRO A 10 -9.79 -3.78 20.94
C PRO A 10 -9.64 -5.27 20.57
N SER A 11 -9.49 -6.13 21.58
CA SER A 11 -9.53 -7.57 21.37
C SER A 11 -10.98 -8.06 21.29
N VAL A 12 -11.25 -8.95 20.36
CA VAL A 12 -12.58 -9.55 20.13
C VAL A 12 -12.52 -11.04 20.43
N GLY A 13 -13.39 -11.51 21.32
CA GLY A 13 -13.50 -12.94 21.65
C GLY A 13 -14.00 -13.78 20.46
N GLY A 14 -13.90 -15.11 20.58
CA GLY A 14 -14.38 -16.07 19.58
C GLY A 14 -13.26 -16.75 18.81
N THR A 15 -13.63 -17.52 17.78
CA THR A 15 -12.68 -18.31 16.98
C THR A 15 -12.16 -17.49 15.80
N PRO A 16 -10.85 -17.33 15.66
CA PRO A 16 -10.24 -16.68 14.49
C PRO A 16 -10.52 -17.46 13.20
N VAL A 17 -10.48 -16.75 12.07
CA VAL A 17 -10.61 -17.35 10.73
C VAL A 17 -9.35 -17.01 9.93
N ALA A 18 -8.68 -18.04 9.40
CA ALA A 18 -7.45 -17.85 8.64
C ALA A 18 -7.70 -16.98 7.40
N LEU A 19 -6.89 -15.94 7.26
CA LEU A 19 -6.97 -14.99 6.15
C LEU A 19 -6.52 -15.65 4.84
N GLN A 20 -7.35 -15.55 3.82
CA GLN A 20 -7.02 -15.86 2.43
C GLN A 20 -7.05 -14.57 1.62
N LEU A 21 -6.05 -14.38 0.78
CA LEU A 21 -5.95 -13.23 -0.13
C LEU A 21 -5.65 -13.71 -1.55
N PHE A 22 -6.12 -12.96 -2.51
CA PHE A 22 -5.73 -13.17 -3.90
C PHE A 22 -4.27 -12.72 -4.09
N ASP A 23 -3.47 -13.65 -4.59
CA ASP A 23 -2.09 -13.38 -4.99
C ASP A 23 -2.04 -13.05 -6.48
N THR A 24 -1.54 -11.88 -6.83
CA THR A 24 -1.41 -11.44 -8.23
C THR A 24 -0.47 -12.35 -9.01
N ALA A 25 0.63 -12.79 -8.40
CA ALA A 25 1.63 -13.63 -9.05
C ALA A 25 1.09 -15.04 -9.40
N ASP A 26 0.37 -15.66 -8.47
CA ASP A 26 -0.23 -16.98 -8.72
C ASP A 26 -1.61 -16.90 -9.39
N ALA A 27 -2.17 -15.70 -9.53
CA ALA A 27 -3.53 -15.43 -10.01
C ALA A 27 -4.59 -16.29 -9.29
N ALA A 28 -4.42 -16.50 -7.99
CA ALA A 28 -5.22 -17.39 -7.17
C ALA A 28 -5.44 -16.89 -5.75
N LEU A 29 -6.58 -17.28 -5.17
CA LEU A 29 -6.85 -17.11 -3.76
C LEU A 29 -6.10 -18.17 -2.95
N LYS A 30 -5.31 -17.77 -1.96
CA LYS A 30 -4.55 -18.68 -1.10
C LYS A 30 -4.40 -18.15 0.33
N PRO A 31 -4.17 -19.04 1.33
CA PRO A 31 -3.91 -18.61 2.70
C PRO A 31 -2.66 -17.73 2.80
N VAL A 32 -2.73 -16.67 3.61
CA VAL A 32 -1.57 -15.84 3.93
C VAL A 32 -0.57 -16.64 4.76
N ALA A 33 0.69 -16.65 4.33
CA ALA A 33 1.77 -17.29 5.06
C ALA A 33 2.08 -16.54 6.36
N VAL A 34 2.18 -17.29 7.46
CA VAL A 34 2.59 -16.79 8.78
C VAL A 34 3.79 -17.60 9.24
N TYR A 35 4.86 -16.93 9.61
CA TYR A 35 6.10 -17.53 10.09
C TYR A 35 6.15 -17.52 11.63
N ASP A 36 7.14 -18.20 12.20
CA ASP A 36 7.36 -18.20 13.66
C ASP A 36 7.56 -16.77 14.22
N SER A 37 8.07 -15.86 13.39
CA SER A 37 8.25 -14.44 13.73
C SER A 37 6.99 -13.58 13.54
N GLY A 38 5.88 -14.16 13.06
CA GLY A 38 4.67 -13.48 12.66
C GLY A 38 4.58 -13.28 11.14
N ALA A 39 3.79 -12.30 10.69
CA ALA A 39 3.64 -11.93 9.30
C ALA A 39 4.47 -10.67 8.99
N GLY A 40 5.31 -10.72 7.96
CA GLY A 40 5.97 -9.56 7.39
C GLY A 40 5.09 -8.93 6.31
N MET A 41 4.88 -7.62 6.37
CA MET A 41 4.09 -6.89 5.39
C MET A 41 4.85 -5.62 4.95
N TYR A 42 5.20 -5.56 3.67
CA TYR A 42 5.78 -4.38 3.03
C TYR A 42 4.73 -3.73 2.14
N VAL A 43 4.44 -2.47 2.37
CA VAL A 43 3.50 -1.71 1.54
C VAL A 43 4.22 -0.49 0.98
N CYS A 44 4.23 -0.37 -0.34
CA CYS A 44 4.81 0.79 -1.01
C CYS A 44 4.11 2.08 -0.56
N GLY A 45 4.93 3.06 -0.22
CA GLY A 45 4.48 4.36 0.25
C GLY A 45 4.18 5.34 -0.87
N ILE A 46 3.98 6.58 -0.50
CA ILE A 46 3.69 7.67 -1.45
C ILE A 46 4.97 8.38 -1.88
N THR A 47 4.94 8.98 -3.09
CA THR A 47 5.80 10.12 -3.42
C THR A 47 5.11 11.39 -2.90
N PRO A 48 5.73 12.12 -1.95
CA PRO A 48 5.03 13.15 -1.17
C PRO A 48 4.95 14.49 -1.90
N TYR A 49 4.06 14.61 -2.89
CA TYR A 49 3.85 15.85 -3.64
C TYR A 49 2.38 16.25 -3.86
N ASP A 50 1.43 15.33 -3.67
CA ASP A 50 -0.04 15.54 -3.63
C ASP A 50 -0.68 14.45 -2.76
N SER A 51 -0.54 14.57 -1.45
CA SER A 51 -1.11 13.63 -0.45
C SER A 51 -2.46 14.16 0.06
N THR A 52 -3.30 13.39 0.55
CA THR A 52 -3.67 11.99 0.45
C THR A 52 -4.98 11.94 -0.30
N HIS A 53 -4.99 11.60 -1.56
CA HIS A 53 -6.27 11.44 -2.27
C HIS A 53 -6.88 10.07 -1.94
N LEU A 54 -8.16 9.89 -2.24
CA LEU A 54 -8.92 8.67 -1.91
C LEU A 54 -8.32 7.39 -2.50
N GLY A 55 -7.60 7.47 -3.62
CA GLY A 55 -6.84 6.32 -4.14
C GLY A 55 -5.78 5.85 -3.17
N HIS A 56 -5.00 6.77 -2.59
CA HIS A 56 -4.04 6.44 -1.53
C HIS A 56 -4.76 5.88 -0.29
N ALA A 57 -5.85 6.55 0.15
CA ALA A 57 -6.62 6.09 1.30
C ALA A 57 -7.14 4.67 1.11
N ALA A 58 -7.65 4.33 -0.07
CA ALA A 58 -8.14 2.99 -0.38
C ALA A 58 -7.04 1.92 -0.28
N THR A 59 -5.85 2.23 -0.78
CA THR A 59 -4.69 1.34 -0.65
C THR A 59 -4.37 1.10 0.83
N TYR A 60 -4.14 2.14 1.62
CA TYR A 60 -3.74 1.96 3.03
C TYR A 60 -4.85 1.40 3.91
N LEU A 61 -6.12 1.69 3.63
CA LEU A 61 -7.25 1.05 4.30
C LEU A 61 -7.36 -0.45 3.99
N THR A 62 -6.98 -0.87 2.79
CA THR A 62 -6.90 -2.31 2.44
C THR A 62 -5.84 -3.02 3.31
N PHE A 63 -4.65 -2.44 3.44
CA PHE A 63 -3.59 -3.05 4.26
C PHE A 63 -3.84 -2.90 5.77
N ASP A 64 -4.57 -1.87 6.20
CA ASP A 64 -5.07 -1.77 7.56
C ASP A 64 -6.07 -2.90 7.91
N LEU A 65 -6.97 -3.27 6.99
CA LEU A 65 -7.84 -4.44 7.18
C LEU A 65 -7.05 -5.74 7.31
N ILE A 66 -6.07 -5.97 6.41
CA ILE A 66 -5.18 -7.13 6.50
C ILE A 66 -4.50 -7.18 7.87
N HIS A 67 -3.94 -6.06 8.31
CA HIS A 67 -3.28 -5.94 9.62
C HIS A 67 -4.24 -6.27 10.76
N ARG A 68 -5.45 -5.70 10.75
CA ARG A 68 -6.48 -5.95 11.77
C ARG A 68 -6.91 -7.41 11.84
N ILE A 69 -7.11 -8.07 10.70
CA ILE A 69 -7.49 -9.48 10.65
C ILE A 69 -6.36 -10.38 11.17
N LEU A 70 -5.12 -10.08 10.82
CA LEU A 70 -3.96 -10.81 11.36
C LEU A 70 -3.84 -10.63 12.86
N LEU A 71 -4.05 -9.42 13.40
CA LEU A 71 -4.09 -9.17 14.85
C LEU A 71 -5.25 -9.92 15.53
N ASP A 72 -6.44 -9.94 14.95
CA ASP A 72 -7.60 -10.69 15.45
C ASP A 72 -7.33 -12.20 15.46
N ASN A 73 -6.48 -12.68 14.54
CA ASN A 73 -6.01 -14.07 14.53
C ASN A 73 -4.84 -14.32 15.51
N GLY A 74 -4.43 -13.33 16.29
CA GLY A 74 -3.32 -13.45 17.25
C GLY A 74 -1.94 -13.45 16.58
N VAL A 75 -1.85 -13.03 15.32
CA VAL A 75 -0.59 -12.95 14.57
C VAL A 75 0.05 -11.58 14.75
N SER A 76 1.32 -11.56 15.16
CA SER A 76 2.10 -10.33 15.16
C SER A 76 2.44 -9.92 13.71
N VAL A 77 2.35 -8.64 13.41
CA VAL A 77 2.63 -8.11 12.05
C VAL A 77 3.81 -7.17 12.11
N ARG A 78 4.88 -7.47 11.37
CA ARG A 78 5.93 -6.50 11.10
C ARG A 78 5.57 -5.72 9.84
N PHE A 79 4.96 -4.58 10.02
CA PHE A 79 4.54 -3.69 8.94
C PHE A 79 5.65 -2.66 8.65
N VAL A 80 6.09 -2.60 7.40
CA VAL A 80 7.09 -1.66 6.88
C VAL A 80 6.48 -0.88 5.72
N GLN A 81 6.70 0.43 5.72
CA GLN A 81 6.26 1.32 4.66
C GLN A 81 7.36 2.35 4.38
N ASN A 82 7.66 2.57 3.10
CA ASN A 82 8.57 3.63 2.70
C ASN A 82 7.84 4.95 2.40
N ILE A 83 8.62 6.00 2.24
CA ILE A 83 8.26 7.25 1.58
C ILE A 83 9.30 7.51 0.50
N THR A 84 8.86 7.67 -0.74
CA THR A 84 9.72 8.02 -1.87
C THR A 84 9.90 9.55 -1.91
N ASP A 85 10.76 10.07 -1.02
CA ASP A 85 11.03 11.50 -0.85
C ASP A 85 12.17 12.01 -1.76
N VAL A 86 12.62 11.18 -2.70
CA VAL A 86 13.58 11.51 -3.76
C VAL A 86 13.05 10.96 -5.08
N ASP A 87 12.33 11.78 -5.84
CA ASP A 87 11.74 11.35 -7.11
C ASP A 87 11.48 12.55 -8.03
N ASP A 88 11.55 12.32 -9.35
CA ASP A 88 11.36 13.35 -10.37
C ASP A 88 10.03 14.12 -10.21
N PRO A 89 8.87 13.47 -9.98
CA PRO A 89 7.61 14.18 -9.77
C PRO A 89 7.60 15.16 -8.59
N LEU A 90 8.36 14.87 -7.53
CA LEU A 90 8.49 15.78 -6.39
C LEU A 90 9.33 17.00 -6.78
N PHE A 91 10.43 16.81 -7.50
CA PHE A 91 11.30 17.91 -7.97
C PHE A 91 10.58 18.81 -8.98
N GLU A 92 9.87 18.21 -9.94
CA GLU A 92 9.07 18.95 -10.93
C GLU A 92 7.99 19.79 -10.27
N ARG A 93 7.30 19.22 -9.25
CA ARG A 93 6.29 19.93 -8.49
C ARG A 93 6.88 21.10 -7.70
N ALA A 94 7.98 20.88 -7.01
CA ALA A 94 8.66 21.91 -6.23
C ALA A 94 9.17 23.04 -7.13
N ALA A 95 9.77 22.71 -8.27
CA ALA A 95 10.23 23.69 -9.25
C ALA A 95 9.08 24.52 -9.84
N ARG A 96 7.95 23.87 -10.19
CA ARG A 96 6.74 24.54 -10.69
C ARG A 96 6.17 25.53 -9.69
N ASP A 97 6.13 25.14 -8.40
CA ASP A 97 5.54 25.93 -7.32
C ASP A 97 6.55 26.94 -6.71
N GLY A 98 7.84 26.89 -7.13
CA GLY A 98 8.89 27.79 -6.65
C GLY A 98 9.27 27.59 -5.18
N VAL A 99 9.19 26.35 -4.68
CA VAL A 99 9.49 25.96 -3.30
C VAL A 99 10.64 24.96 -3.23
N ASP A 100 11.25 24.82 -2.05
CA ASP A 100 12.23 23.75 -1.83
C ASP A 100 11.52 22.38 -1.81
N TRP A 101 12.08 21.38 -2.50
CA TRP A 101 11.47 20.06 -2.61
C TRP A 101 11.41 19.30 -1.28
N ARG A 102 12.36 19.56 -0.36
CA ARG A 102 12.35 18.97 0.98
C ARG A 102 11.22 19.54 1.83
N GLU A 103 11.04 20.87 1.79
CA GLU A 103 9.93 21.53 2.48
C GLU A 103 8.57 21.07 1.96
N LEU A 104 8.45 20.95 0.63
CA LEU A 104 7.26 20.39 0.00
C LEU A 104 7.01 18.95 0.48
N GLY A 105 8.02 18.08 0.37
CA GLY A 105 7.93 16.69 0.79
C GLY A 105 7.54 16.55 2.25
N GLU A 106 8.19 17.28 3.16
CA GLU A 106 7.86 17.25 4.59
C GLU A 106 6.41 17.70 4.87
N SER A 107 5.95 18.74 4.20
CA SER A 107 4.57 19.23 4.34
C SER A 107 3.55 18.19 3.94
N GLN A 108 3.80 17.48 2.82
CA GLN A 108 2.93 16.42 2.30
C GLN A 108 2.99 15.14 3.15
N ILE A 109 4.15 14.80 3.70
CA ILE A 109 4.30 13.70 4.66
C ILE A 109 3.50 13.98 5.93
N ASN A 110 3.55 15.20 6.44
CA ASN A 110 2.79 15.58 7.63
C ASN A 110 1.28 15.53 7.37
N LEU A 111 0.82 15.96 6.19
CA LEU A 111 -0.58 15.84 5.78
C LEU A 111 -1.00 14.37 5.70
N PHE A 112 -0.19 13.53 5.05
CA PHE A 112 -0.43 12.09 4.96
C PHE A 112 -0.56 11.44 6.35
N ARG A 113 0.33 11.78 7.29
CA ARG A 113 0.27 11.27 8.67
C ARG A 113 -1.04 11.65 9.35
N SER A 114 -1.45 12.93 9.22
CA SER A 114 -2.72 13.40 9.78
C SER A 114 -3.92 12.66 9.19
N ASP A 115 -3.94 12.45 7.87
CA ASP A 115 -5.01 11.72 7.20
C ASP A 115 -5.07 10.25 7.63
N MET A 116 -3.92 9.58 7.81
CA MET A 116 -3.85 8.20 8.30
C MET A 116 -4.29 8.10 9.77
N GLU A 117 -3.96 9.08 10.60
CA GLU A 117 -4.44 9.18 11.99
C GLU A 117 -5.95 9.35 12.03
N ASP A 118 -6.50 10.29 11.27
CA ASP A 118 -7.95 10.53 11.18
C ASP A 118 -8.69 9.28 10.71
N LEU A 119 -8.17 8.60 9.69
CA LEU A 119 -8.70 7.33 9.21
C LEU A 119 -8.43 6.15 10.15
N ARG A 120 -7.72 6.31 11.27
CA ARG A 120 -7.39 5.26 12.24
C ARG A 120 -6.65 4.05 11.64
N VAL A 121 -5.80 4.32 10.66
CA VAL A 121 -4.90 3.32 10.07
C VAL A 121 -3.83 2.93 11.08
N ILE A 122 -3.57 1.64 11.26
CA ILE A 122 -2.49 1.15 12.13
C ILE A 122 -1.16 1.54 11.48
N PRO A 123 -0.27 2.28 12.19
CA PRO A 123 0.99 2.75 11.63
C PRO A 123 1.98 1.61 11.36
N PRO A 124 2.92 1.80 10.41
CA PRO A 124 4.03 0.89 10.23
C PRO A 124 4.98 0.90 11.44
N HIS A 125 5.60 -0.25 11.72
CA HIS A 125 6.70 -0.37 12.67
C HIS A 125 7.93 0.40 12.20
N ASP A 126 8.22 0.26 10.90
CA ASP A 126 9.30 0.99 10.25
C ASP A 126 8.69 1.87 9.14
N TYR A 127 8.70 3.18 9.36
CA TYR A 127 8.31 4.19 8.40
C TYR A 127 9.58 4.86 7.90
N VAL A 128 9.98 4.58 6.65
CA VAL A 128 11.34 4.80 6.15
C VAL A 128 11.33 5.74 4.95
N SER A 129 12.04 6.87 5.04
CA SER A 129 12.30 7.71 3.87
C SER A 129 13.40 7.11 3.00
N VAL A 130 13.36 7.35 1.70
CA VAL A 130 14.46 6.97 0.81
C VAL A 130 15.73 7.73 1.18
N THR A 131 15.62 9.03 1.51
CA THR A 131 16.76 9.84 1.96
C THR A 131 17.47 9.25 3.19
N ASP A 132 16.75 8.61 4.12
CA ASP A 132 17.32 7.94 5.29
C ASP A 132 17.86 6.53 4.99
N SER A 133 17.63 5.98 3.79
CA SER A 133 17.99 4.61 3.40
C SER A 133 18.90 4.51 2.19
N VAL A 134 19.47 5.63 1.73
CA VAL A 134 20.35 5.65 0.55
C VAL A 134 21.55 4.71 0.70
N ASP A 135 22.15 4.62 1.89
CA ASP A 135 23.26 3.69 2.15
C ASP A 135 22.84 2.22 1.93
N GLU A 136 21.61 1.88 2.29
CA GLU A 136 21.04 0.54 2.06
C GLU A 136 20.87 0.24 0.56
N VAL A 137 20.50 1.25 -0.23
CA VAL A 137 20.42 1.15 -1.70
C VAL A 137 21.81 1.02 -2.31
N ILE A 138 22.78 1.81 -1.87
CA ILE A 138 24.19 1.74 -2.33
C ILE A 138 24.76 0.33 -2.09
N ASP A 139 24.49 -0.26 -0.93
CA ASP A 139 24.91 -1.63 -0.62
C ASP A 139 24.28 -2.65 -1.59
N MET A 140 22.98 -2.51 -1.89
CA MET A 140 22.28 -3.40 -2.81
C MET A 140 22.78 -3.24 -4.25
N VAL A 141 22.96 -2.00 -4.74
CA VAL A 141 23.54 -1.72 -6.06
C VAL A 141 24.95 -2.31 -6.17
N SER A 142 25.78 -2.13 -5.15
CA SER A 142 27.13 -2.71 -5.08
C SER A 142 27.12 -4.24 -5.18
N ALA A 143 26.16 -4.88 -4.49
CA ALA A 143 25.97 -6.33 -4.55
C ALA A 143 25.58 -6.79 -5.95
N LEU A 144 24.60 -6.13 -6.59
CA LEU A 144 24.13 -6.45 -7.94
C LEU A 144 25.25 -6.26 -8.98
N LEU A 145 26.04 -5.20 -8.88
CA LEU A 145 27.23 -5.00 -9.73
C LEU A 145 28.27 -6.12 -9.55
N THR A 146 28.52 -6.51 -8.30
CA THR A 146 29.53 -7.54 -7.97
C THR A 146 29.20 -8.90 -8.58
N ILE A 147 27.92 -9.27 -8.60
CA ILE A 147 27.46 -10.55 -9.16
C ILE A 147 27.15 -10.47 -10.67
N GLY A 148 27.32 -9.30 -11.29
CA GLY A 148 27.02 -9.08 -12.71
C GLY A 148 25.53 -8.98 -13.07
N ALA A 149 24.68 -8.85 -12.06
CA ALA A 149 23.22 -8.61 -12.24
C ALA A 149 22.90 -7.16 -12.62
N ALA A 150 23.83 -6.25 -12.47
CA ALA A 150 23.73 -4.87 -12.90
C ALA A 150 24.98 -4.47 -13.71
N TYR A 151 24.85 -3.36 -14.45
CA TYR A 151 25.93 -2.84 -15.29
C TYR A 151 25.83 -1.32 -15.46
N VAL A 152 26.98 -0.70 -15.71
CA VAL A 152 27.08 0.73 -16.07
C VAL A 152 26.90 0.86 -17.57
N VAL A 153 26.08 1.80 -18.03
CA VAL A 153 25.99 2.11 -19.47
C VAL A 153 27.25 2.84 -19.95
N ASP A 154 27.66 2.58 -21.19
CA ASP A 154 28.83 3.22 -21.83
C ASP A 154 28.43 4.63 -22.31
N ASP A 155 28.28 5.54 -21.35
CA ASP A 155 28.03 6.95 -21.55
C ASP A 155 28.93 7.75 -20.58
N PRO A 156 30.00 8.39 -21.07
CA PRO A 156 30.94 9.11 -20.20
C PRO A 156 30.34 10.28 -19.44
N ASP A 157 29.33 10.93 -20.01
CA ASP A 157 28.67 12.08 -19.39
C ASP A 157 27.65 11.63 -18.33
N HIS A 158 27.00 10.48 -18.55
CA HIS A 158 25.96 9.95 -17.72
C HIS A 158 26.07 8.43 -17.52
N PRO A 159 27.04 7.95 -16.72
CA PRO A 159 27.26 6.52 -16.49
C PRO A 159 26.23 5.93 -15.54
N ASP A 160 24.97 5.92 -15.96
CA ASP A 160 23.86 5.36 -15.19
C ASP A 160 24.01 3.84 -15.03
N ILE A 161 23.46 3.30 -13.95
CA ILE A 161 23.49 1.86 -13.64
C ILE A 161 22.11 1.25 -13.82
N TYR A 162 22.06 0.17 -14.60
CA TYR A 162 20.86 -0.60 -14.87
C TYR A 162 20.98 -2.02 -14.32
N ALA A 163 19.88 -2.53 -13.76
CA ALA A 163 19.75 -3.94 -13.43
C ALA A 163 19.23 -4.71 -14.65
N SER A 164 19.86 -5.85 -14.93
CA SER A 164 19.44 -6.72 -16.03
C SER A 164 18.27 -7.59 -15.64
N ILE A 165 17.21 -7.61 -16.45
CA ILE A 165 16.08 -8.53 -16.25
C ILE A 165 16.50 -10.00 -16.39
N ASP A 166 17.57 -10.28 -17.14
CA ASP A 166 18.10 -11.64 -17.28
C ASP A 166 18.71 -12.18 -15.98
N ALA A 167 19.00 -11.33 -15.00
CA ALA A 167 19.52 -11.75 -13.70
C ALA A 167 18.44 -12.43 -12.83
N THR A 168 17.17 -12.27 -13.16
CA THR A 168 16.04 -12.91 -12.48
C THR A 168 15.30 -13.83 -13.46
N PRO A 169 15.58 -15.14 -13.44
CA PRO A 169 15.06 -16.09 -14.46
C PRO A 169 13.53 -16.15 -14.56
N GLN A 170 12.83 -15.72 -13.53
CA GLN A 170 11.37 -15.72 -13.47
C GLN A 170 10.74 -14.33 -13.71
N PHE A 171 11.52 -13.34 -14.17
CA PHE A 171 11.00 -11.98 -14.44
C PHE A 171 9.71 -12.05 -15.28
N GLY A 172 8.70 -11.29 -14.89
CA GLY A 172 7.36 -11.28 -15.48
C GLY A 172 6.35 -12.17 -14.74
N TYR A 173 6.78 -12.93 -13.72
CA TYR A 173 5.89 -13.83 -12.98
C TYR A 173 4.91 -13.11 -12.04
N GLU A 174 5.29 -11.95 -11.55
CA GLU A 174 4.43 -11.22 -10.62
C GLU A 174 3.27 -10.55 -11.35
N SER A 175 3.57 -9.82 -12.41
CA SER A 175 2.57 -9.10 -13.19
C SER A 175 1.73 -10.02 -14.08
N ASN A 176 2.29 -11.12 -14.53
CA ASN A 176 1.71 -12.02 -15.55
C ASN A 176 1.43 -11.31 -16.89
N TYR A 177 2.12 -10.21 -17.19
CA TYR A 177 1.95 -9.46 -18.42
C TYR A 177 2.81 -10.04 -19.55
N SER A 178 2.33 -9.92 -20.78
CA SER A 178 3.16 -10.21 -21.95
C SER A 178 4.26 -9.14 -22.09
N ARG A 179 5.35 -9.51 -22.78
CA ARG A 179 6.46 -8.60 -23.01
C ARG A 179 6.04 -7.29 -23.66
N ASP A 180 5.17 -7.33 -24.66
CA ASP A 180 4.68 -6.13 -25.37
C ASP A 180 3.94 -5.18 -24.41
N VAL A 181 3.12 -5.74 -23.49
CA VAL A 181 2.43 -4.95 -22.46
C VAL A 181 3.42 -4.36 -21.47
N MET A 182 4.43 -5.15 -21.06
CA MET A 182 5.47 -4.64 -20.15
C MET A 182 6.26 -3.50 -20.78
N GLU A 183 6.69 -3.59 -22.03
CA GLU A 183 7.44 -2.53 -22.73
C GLU A 183 6.60 -1.25 -22.87
N GLN A 184 5.32 -1.38 -23.22
CA GLN A 184 4.40 -0.25 -23.28
C GLN A 184 4.25 0.42 -21.91
N LEU A 185 3.91 -0.34 -20.87
CA LEU A 185 3.70 0.20 -19.53
C LEU A 185 4.99 0.79 -18.92
N PHE A 186 6.14 0.20 -19.23
CA PHE A 186 7.43 0.72 -18.80
C PHE A 186 7.69 2.12 -19.37
N ALA A 187 7.48 2.31 -20.68
CA ALA A 187 7.60 3.62 -21.31
C ALA A 187 6.60 4.66 -20.76
N GLU A 188 5.35 4.25 -20.50
CA GLU A 188 4.30 5.13 -19.99
C GLU A 188 4.50 5.54 -18.52
N ARG A 189 5.26 4.75 -17.73
CA ARG A 189 5.36 4.88 -16.28
C ARG A 189 6.76 5.25 -15.79
N GLY A 190 7.47 6.04 -16.57
CA GLY A 190 8.77 6.61 -16.18
C GLY A 190 9.99 5.76 -16.53
N GLY A 191 9.82 4.64 -17.23
CA GLY A 191 10.93 3.90 -17.79
C GLY A 191 11.51 4.56 -19.05
N ASP A 192 12.69 4.12 -19.44
CA ASP A 192 13.49 4.66 -20.52
C ASP A 192 13.93 3.57 -21.53
N PRO A 193 12.99 2.86 -22.19
CA PRO A 193 13.29 1.70 -23.05
C PRO A 193 14.29 2.02 -24.17
N ASP A 194 14.28 3.26 -24.66
CA ASP A 194 15.14 3.72 -25.76
C ASP A 194 16.50 4.29 -25.31
N ARG A 195 16.83 4.21 -24.03
CA ARG A 195 18.11 4.71 -23.48
C ARG A 195 19.28 3.98 -24.16
N PRO A 196 20.19 4.70 -24.87
CA PRO A 196 21.36 4.08 -25.48
C PRO A 196 22.25 3.36 -24.46
N GLY A 197 22.77 2.22 -24.84
CA GLY A 197 23.66 1.42 -23.98
C GLY A 197 22.97 0.41 -23.08
N LYS A 198 21.64 0.40 -23.01
CA LYS A 198 20.90 -0.68 -22.35
C LYS A 198 21.05 -1.98 -23.12
N ARG A 199 21.10 -3.11 -22.38
CA ARG A 199 21.17 -4.45 -22.95
C ARG A 199 19.80 -4.97 -23.35
N ASP A 200 18.78 -4.63 -22.56
CA ASP A 200 17.37 -4.92 -22.82
C ASP A 200 16.53 -3.66 -22.58
N PRO A 201 15.51 -3.33 -23.40
CA PRO A 201 14.61 -2.21 -23.17
C PRO A 201 13.97 -2.18 -21.77
N LEU A 202 13.73 -3.33 -21.18
CA LEU A 202 13.16 -3.46 -19.84
C LEU A 202 14.19 -3.43 -18.70
N ASP A 203 15.51 -3.32 -18.97
CA ASP A 203 16.46 -3.16 -17.88
C ASP A 203 16.15 -1.86 -17.11
N ALA A 204 15.99 -1.95 -15.79
CA ALA A 204 15.55 -0.83 -14.98
C ALA A 204 16.73 -0.02 -14.43
N LEU A 205 16.60 1.30 -14.44
CA LEU A 205 17.53 2.21 -13.78
C LEU A 205 17.52 1.94 -12.27
N ILE A 206 18.71 1.63 -11.70
CA ILE A 206 18.86 1.41 -10.25
C ILE A 206 19.72 2.48 -9.58
N TRP A 207 20.58 3.18 -10.36
CA TRP A 207 21.34 4.32 -9.90
C TRP A 207 21.51 5.33 -11.02
N ARG A 208 21.00 6.53 -10.81
CA ARG A 208 21.13 7.65 -11.72
C ARG A 208 22.39 8.44 -11.35
N ALA A 209 23.36 8.48 -12.23
CA ALA A 209 24.55 9.28 -12.03
C ALA A 209 24.19 10.75 -11.80
N ALA A 210 24.99 11.48 -11.03
CA ALA A 210 24.70 12.86 -10.65
C ALA A 210 24.38 13.77 -11.85
N ARG A 211 23.41 14.65 -11.69
CA ARG A 211 23.00 15.69 -12.64
C ARG A 211 23.04 17.05 -11.97
N ASP A 212 23.32 18.10 -12.77
CA ASP A 212 23.30 19.46 -12.27
C ASP A 212 21.90 19.82 -11.76
N GLY A 213 21.82 20.31 -10.52
CA GLY A 213 20.56 20.72 -9.88
C GLY A 213 19.74 19.61 -9.25
N GLU A 214 20.13 18.34 -9.39
CA GLU A 214 19.52 17.21 -8.70
C GLU A 214 20.27 16.86 -7.39
N PRO A 215 19.60 16.30 -6.37
CA PRO A 215 20.29 15.76 -5.21
C PRO A 215 21.14 14.55 -5.62
N ALA A 216 22.31 14.42 -5.00
CA ALA A 216 23.19 13.29 -5.26
C ALA A 216 23.90 12.88 -3.96
N TRP A 217 24.20 11.60 -3.85
CA TRP A 217 24.95 10.97 -2.76
C TRP A 217 26.22 10.33 -3.30
N ASP A 218 27.27 10.37 -2.51
CA ASP A 218 28.51 9.68 -2.84
C ASP A 218 28.34 8.16 -2.76
N ALA A 219 28.81 7.44 -3.79
CA ALA A 219 28.80 5.99 -3.82
C ALA A 219 30.12 5.44 -4.41
N PRO A 220 30.50 4.19 -4.10
CA PRO A 220 31.73 3.58 -4.61
C PRO A 220 31.80 3.51 -6.14
N PHE A 221 30.67 3.53 -6.80
CA PHE A 221 30.51 3.45 -8.25
C PHE A 221 30.19 4.82 -8.90
N GLY A 222 30.32 5.91 -8.16
CA GLY A 222 30.09 7.28 -8.61
C GLY A 222 28.92 7.97 -7.93
N ALA A 223 28.99 9.29 -7.78
CA ALA A 223 27.94 10.09 -7.17
C ALA A 223 26.64 10.02 -7.99
N GLY A 224 25.50 9.99 -7.30
CA GLY A 224 24.19 9.90 -7.94
C GLY A 224 23.04 9.72 -6.95
N ARG A 225 21.92 9.22 -7.44
CA ARG A 225 20.73 8.94 -6.64
C ARG A 225 20.08 7.59 -7.00
N PRO A 226 19.30 6.99 -6.09
CA PRO A 226 18.54 5.78 -6.37
C PRO A 226 17.63 5.90 -7.60
N GLY A 227 17.45 4.78 -8.30
CA GLY A 227 16.30 4.57 -9.18
C GLY A 227 15.10 4.12 -8.34
N TRP A 228 13.89 4.39 -8.81
CA TRP A 228 12.66 4.20 -8.05
C TRP A 228 12.42 2.76 -7.54
N HIS A 229 12.73 1.74 -8.32
CA HIS A 229 12.34 0.35 -7.99
C HIS A 229 13.25 -0.29 -6.94
N ILE A 230 14.56 0.04 -6.94
CA ILE A 230 15.54 -0.56 -6.04
C ILE A 230 15.35 -0.12 -4.58
N GLU A 231 14.76 1.05 -4.37
CA GLU A 231 14.49 1.60 -3.03
C GLU A 231 13.68 0.62 -2.18
N CYS A 232 12.54 0.18 -2.73
CA CYS A 232 11.65 -0.76 -2.05
C CYS A 232 12.32 -2.12 -1.81
N SER A 233 13.15 -2.58 -2.75
CA SER A 233 13.91 -3.82 -2.60
C SER A 233 14.88 -3.75 -1.43
N ALA A 234 15.65 -2.66 -1.35
CA ALA A 234 16.66 -2.46 -0.31
C ALA A 234 16.01 -2.31 1.07
N ILE A 235 14.97 -1.47 1.18
CA ILE A 235 14.26 -1.23 2.44
C ILE A 235 13.60 -2.52 2.92
N ALA A 236 12.87 -3.24 2.06
CA ALA A 236 12.21 -4.49 2.43
C ALA A 236 13.21 -5.53 2.94
N LYS A 237 14.32 -5.74 2.22
CA LYS A 237 15.39 -6.66 2.62
C LYS A 237 15.93 -6.33 4.01
N ASN A 238 16.22 -5.06 4.28
CA ASN A 238 16.90 -4.66 5.50
C ASN A 238 15.95 -4.55 6.71
N ARG A 239 14.66 -4.32 6.49
CA ARG A 239 13.66 -4.15 7.56
C ARG A 239 12.89 -5.42 7.88
N ILE A 240 12.60 -6.27 6.89
CA ILE A 240 11.81 -7.50 7.09
C ILE A 240 12.68 -8.75 6.96
N GLY A 241 13.57 -8.81 5.97
CA GLY A 241 14.44 -9.95 5.74
C GLY A 241 14.30 -10.55 4.34
N SER A 242 14.74 -11.81 4.20
CA SER A 242 14.91 -12.47 2.89
C SER A 242 13.63 -13.09 2.30
N LEU A 243 12.56 -13.17 3.07
CA LEU A 243 11.24 -13.64 2.65
C LEU A 243 10.21 -13.12 3.65
N PHE A 244 9.09 -12.63 3.14
CA PHE A 244 8.01 -12.13 3.99
C PHE A 244 6.64 -12.43 3.40
N SER A 245 5.59 -12.20 4.19
CA SER A 245 4.25 -12.67 3.86
C SER A 245 3.61 -11.89 2.71
N ILE A 246 3.70 -10.56 2.70
CA ILE A 246 2.92 -9.70 1.79
C ILE A 246 3.76 -8.54 1.29
N GLN A 247 3.86 -8.39 -0.04
CA GLN A 247 4.16 -7.14 -0.71
C GLN A 247 2.86 -6.52 -1.22
N GLY A 248 2.64 -5.23 -0.96
CA GLY A 248 1.39 -4.58 -1.32
C GLY A 248 1.50 -3.16 -1.80
N GLY A 249 0.46 -2.75 -2.54
CA GLY A 249 0.31 -1.40 -3.08
C GLY A 249 -0.95 -1.22 -3.91
N GLY A 250 -1.05 -0.13 -4.67
CA GLY A 250 -2.09 0.07 -5.67
C GLY A 250 -1.89 -0.83 -6.89
N SER A 251 -2.95 -1.12 -7.64
CA SER A 251 -2.88 -1.96 -8.84
C SER A 251 -2.05 -1.35 -9.97
N ASP A 252 -1.83 -0.05 -9.96
CA ASP A 252 -0.91 0.65 -10.86
C ASP A 252 0.56 0.31 -10.61
N LEU A 253 0.91 -0.19 -9.41
CA LEU A 253 2.25 -0.61 -9.04
C LEU A 253 2.58 -2.06 -9.45
N ILE A 254 1.60 -2.88 -9.87
CA ILE A 254 1.86 -4.25 -10.34
C ILE A 254 3.04 -4.27 -11.31
N PHE A 255 3.01 -3.38 -12.31
CA PHE A 255 4.09 -3.17 -13.25
C PHE A 255 4.25 -1.67 -13.59
N PRO A 256 5.45 -1.12 -13.63
CA PRO A 256 6.75 -1.82 -13.48
C PRO A 256 7.20 -2.03 -12.04
N HIS A 257 6.67 -1.27 -11.06
CA HIS A 257 7.32 -1.08 -9.78
C HIS A 257 7.50 -2.36 -8.96
N HIS A 258 6.44 -3.14 -8.73
CA HIS A 258 6.52 -4.36 -7.92
C HIS A 258 7.29 -5.46 -8.63
N GLU A 259 7.06 -5.68 -9.92
CA GLU A 259 7.83 -6.64 -10.72
C GLU A 259 9.34 -6.37 -10.64
N PHE A 260 9.77 -5.10 -10.82
CA PHE A 260 11.18 -4.75 -10.74
C PHE A 260 11.72 -4.79 -9.30
N SER A 261 10.91 -4.37 -8.32
CA SER A 261 11.31 -4.46 -6.92
C SER A 261 11.57 -5.92 -6.51
N ALA A 262 10.70 -6.83 -6.92
CA ALA A 262 10.89 -8.26 -6.72
C ALA A 262 12.14 -8.77 -7.45
N ALA A 263 12.32 -8.40 -8.72
CA ALA A 263 13.47 -8.82 -9.51
C ALA A 263 14.81 -8.39 -8.92
N HIS A 264 14.93 -7.13 -8.50
CA HIS A 264 16.17 -6.62 -7.86
C HIS A 264 16.44 -7.31 -6.53
N PHE A 265 15.39 -7.51 -5.73
CA PHE A 265 15.50 -8.23 -4.46
C PHE A 265 15.96 -9.67 -4.68
N GLU A 266 15.34 -10.40 -5.57
CA GLU A 266 15.59 -11.82 -5.85
C GLU A 266 16.97 -12.04 -6.51
N ALA A 267 17.45 -11.10 -7.30
CA ALA A 267 18.81 -11.12 -7.81
C ALA A 267 19.87 -10.89 -6.70
N ALA A 268 19.57 -10.00 -5.74
CA ALA A 268 20.50 -9.66 -4.64
C ALA A 268 20.45 -10.66 -3.48
N VAL A 269 19.35 -11.38 -3.31
CA VAL A 269 19.13 -12.31 -2.20
C VAL A 269 18.84 -13.70 -2.78
N PRO A 270 19.45 -14.79 -2.28
CA PRO A 270 19.20 -16.14 -2.78
C PRO A 270 17.79 -16.63 -2.36
N ALA A 271 16.76 -15.99 -2.87
CA ALA A 271 15.35 -16.29 -2.63
C ALA A 271 14.65 -16.57 -3.97
N LYS A 272 13.60 -17.41 -3.94
CA LYS A 272 12.80 -17.67 -5.13
C LYS A 272 11.76 -16.60 -5.39
N ARG A 273 11.28 -15.96 -4.32
CA ARG A 273 10.33 -14.86 -4.32
C ARG A 273 10.70 -13.89 -3.21
N MET A 274 10.42 -12.62 -3.43
CA MET A 274 10.52 -11.57 -2.42
C MET A 274 9.45 -11.75 -1.34
N ALA A 275 8.21 -12.03 -1.76
CA ALA A 275 7.06 -12.23 -0.88
C ALA A 275 6.23 -13.46 -1.27
N ASP A 276 5.48 -14.02 -0.31
CA ASP A 276 4.55 -15.12 -0.60
C ASP A 276 3.29 -14.64 -1.32
N HIS A 277 2.84 -13.42 -1.03
CA HIS A 277 1.70 -12.78 -1.68
C HIS A 277 2.07 -11.42 -2.22
N TYR A 278 1.55 -11.13 -3.42
CA TYR A 278 1.53 -9.81 -4.04
C TYR A 278 0.10 -9.31 -4.09
N VAL A 279 -0.22 -8.33 -3.24
CA VAL A 279 -1.60 -7.87 -3.00
C VAL A 279 -1.77 -6.45 -3.53
N HIS A 280 -2.78 -6.24 -4.38
CA HIS A 280 -2.99 -4.97 -5.05
C HIS A 280 -4.41 -4.44 -4.85
N ALA A 281 -4.50 -3.19 -4.41
CA ALA A 281 -5.76 -2.48 -4.28
C ALA A 281 -6.16 -1.85 -5.62
N GLY A 282 -7.40 -2.07 -6.04
CA GLY A 282 -7.97 -1.46 -7.24
C GLY A 282 -8.04 0.06 -7.14
N MET A 283 -8.12 0.71 -8.30
CA MET A 283 -8.16 2.17 -8.41
C MET A 283 -9.51 2.73 -7.98
N ILE A 284 -9.50 3.98 -7.51
CA ILE A 284 -10.73 4.76 -7.28
C ILE A 284 -10.82 5.87 -8.32
N ALA A 285 -11.93 5.90 -9.04
CA ALA A 285 -12.31 6.97 -9.94
C ALA A 285 -13.26 7.96 -9.25
N LEU A 286 -13.49 9.13 -9.83
CA LEU A 286 -14.51 10.08 -9.42
C LEU A 286 -15.56 10.16 -10.53
N ASP A 287 -16.82 9.78 -10.22
CA ASP A 287 -17.95 9.81 -11.16
C ASP A 287 -17.61 9.13 -12.52
N GLY A 288 -16.99 7.95 -12.48
CA GLY A 288 -16.59 7.18 -13.66
C GLY A 288 -15.36 7.70 -14.38
N VAL A 289 -14.72 8.77 -13.90
CA VAL A 289 -13.51 9.35 -14.49
C VAL A 289 -12.30 9.06 -13.58
N LYS A 290 -11.24 8.48 -14.15
CA LYS A 290 -10.00 8.25 -13.40
C LYS A 290 -9.55 9.53 -12.70
N MET A 291 -9.35 9.47 -11.39
CA MET A 291 -8.75 10.57 -10.65
C MET A 291 -7.33 10.82 -11.14
N SER A 292 -7.06 12.04 -11.59
CA SER A 292 -5.74 12.44 -12.02
C SER A 292 -5.48 13.92 -11.75
N LYS A 293 -4.23 14.26 -11.57
CA LYS A 293 -3.78 15.64 -11.33
C LYS A 293 -4.05 16.55 -12.50
N SER A 294 -3.84 16.04 -13.72
CA SER A 294 -4.05 16.79 -14.96
C SER A 294 -5.51 17.19 -15.15
N LEU A 295 -6.45 16.40 -14.62
CA LEU A 295 -7.87 16.70 -14.65
C LEU A 295 -8.33 17.56 -13.44
N GLY A 296 -7.50 17.69 -12.39
CA GLY A 296 -7.86 18.45 -11.19
C GLY A 296 -9.01 17.85 -10.38
N ASN A 297 -9.31 16.56 -10.58
CA ASN A 297 -10.46 15.87 -9.99
C ASN A 297 -10.08 14.97 -8.80
N LEU A 298 -8.96 15.24 -8.14
CA LEU A 298 -8.54 14.50 -6.94
C LEU A 298 -9.43 14.85 -5.75
N VAL A 299 -9.94 13.83 -5.07
CA VAL A 299 -10.67 13.97 -3.80
C VAL A 299 -9.68 13.68 -2.66
N PHE A 300 -9.47 14.65 -1.79
CA PHE A 300 -8.52 14.57 -0.68
C PHE A 300 -9.22 14.26 0.64
N VAL A 301 -8.66 13.35 1.43
CA VAL A 301 -9.17 13.00 2.77
C VAL A 301 -9.25 14.24 3.65
N SER A 302 -8.19 15.03 3.73
CA SER A 302 -8.14 16.25 4.52
C SER A 302 -9.19 17.30 4.14
N ARG A 303 -9.62 17.34 2.87
CA ARG A 303 -10.72 18.23 2.44
C ARG A 303 -12.07 17.74 2.90
N LEU A 304 -12.30 16.42 2.87
CA LEU A 304 -13.54 15.82 3.37
C LEU A 304 -13.65 16.02 4.89
N THR A 305 -12.59 15.76 5.64
CA THR A 305 -12.58 15.96 7.10
C THR A 305 -12.73 17.45 7.47
N ALA A 306 -12.07 18.35 6.76
CA ALA A 306 -12.22 19.79 6.94
C ALA A 306 -13.63 20.30 6.59
N ALA A 307 -14.34 19.64 5.67
CA ALA A 307 -15.75 19.92 5.37
C ALA A 307 -16.72 19.38 6.42
N GLY A 308 -16.23 18.61 7.41
CA GLY A 308 -17.00 18.07 8.52
C GLY A 308 -17.49 16.63 8.33
N HIS A 309 -17.06 15.95 7.27
CA HIS A 309 -17.37 14.53 7.08
C HIS A 309 -16.62 13.66 8.10
N ASP A 310 -17.32 12.68 8.67
CA ASP A 310 -16.73 11.75 9.64
C ASP A 310 -15.73 10.80 8.95
N PRO A 311 -14.46 10.72 9.43
CA PRO A 311 -13.50 9.78 8.86
C PRO A 311 -13.95 8.32 8.85
N ALA A 312 -14.80 7.92 9.81
CA ALA A 312 -15.40 6.59 9.82
C ALA A 312 -16.35 6.37 8.63
N ALA A 313 -17.07 7.40 8.17
CA ALA A 313 -17.91 7.33 6.98
C ALA A 313 -17.02 7.24 5.71
N ILE A 314 -15.90 7.97 5.66
CA ILE A 314 -14.93 7.85 4.55
C ILE A 314 -14.43 6.39 4.45
N ARG A 315 -14.06 5.75 5.58
CA ARG A 315 -13.69 4.32 5.60
C ARG A 315 -14.81 3.44 5.06
N LEU A 316 -16.03 3.60 5.53
CA LEU A 316 -17.18 2.82 5.07
C LEU A 316 -17.49 3.00 3.59
N GLY A 317 -17.34 4.21 3.06
CA GLY A 317 -17.47 4.49 1.63
C GLY A 317 -16.42 3.76 0.79
N VAL A 318 -15.16 3.75 1.26
CA VAL A 318 -14.09 2.97 0.61
C VAL A 318 -14.38 1.46 0.67
N TYR A 319 -14.93 0.96 1.78
CA TYR A 319 -15.26 -0.45 1.96
C TYR A 319 -16.55 -0.90 1.27
N ALA A 320 -17.33 0.03 0.71
CA ALA A 320 -18.58 -0.30 -0.01
C ALA A 320 -18.32 -1.13 -1.27
N GLY A 321 -17.12 -1.04 -1.86
CA GLY A 321 -16.67 -1.89 -2.96
C GLY A 321 -15.55 -2.83 -2.56
N HIS A 322 -15.40 -3.96 -3.29
CA HIS A 322 -14.31 -4.92 -3.05
C HIS A 322 -12.95 -4.30 -3.37
N TYR A 323 -11.94 -4.52 -2.52
CA TYR A 323 -10.64 -3.85 -2.62
C TYR A 323 -9.91 -4.06 -3.95
N ARG A 324 -10.04 -5.24 -4.58
CA ARG A 324 -9.38 -5.56 -5.86
C ARG A 324 -10.08 -4.96 -7.09
N SER A 325 -11.34 -4.53 -6.95
CA SER A 325 -12.08 -3.97 -8.06
C SER A 325 -11.80 -2.48 -8.18
N ASP A 326 -11.66 -2.01 -9.41
CA ASP A 326 -11.76 -0.59 -9.67
C ASP A 326 -13.16 -0.14 -9.33
N ARG A 327 -13.30 1.00 -8.68
CA ARG A 327 -14.57 1.49 -8.17
C ARG A 327 -14.66 3.01 -8.21
N ASP A 328 -15.89 3.50 -8.22
CA ASP A 328 -16.14 4.93 -8.23
C ASP A 328 -16.36 5.47 -6.82
N TRP A 329 -15.90 6.69 -6.62
CA TRP A 329 -16.30 7.56 -5.53
C TRP A 329 -17.26 8.61 -6.07
N SER A 330 -18.26 8.97 -5.26
CA SER A 330 -19.20 10.06 -5.55
C SER A 330 -19.76 10.60 -4.24
N ASP A 331 -20.45 11.73 -4.30
CA ASP A 331 -21.19 12.27 -3.15
C ASP A 331 -22.25 11.29 -2.65
N VAL A 332 -22.81 10.46 -3.54
CA VAL A 332 -23.76 9.41 -3.15
C VAL A 332 -23.10 8.33 -2.31
N VAL A 333 -21.90 7.87 -2.69
CA VAL A 333 -21.15 6.87 -1.90
C VAL A 333 -20.84 7.39 -0.51
N LEU A 334 -20.44 8.65 -0.38
CA LEU A 334 -20.18 9.27 0.91
C LEU A 334 -21.46 9.41 1.75
N HIS A 335 -22.55 9.90 1.15
CA HIS A 335 -23.84 10.04 1.80
C HIS A 335 -24.40 8.70 2.33
N ASP A 336 -24.37 7.66 1.50
CA ASP A 336 -24.80 6.31 1.88
C ASP A 336 -23.95 5.76 3.04
N ALA A 337 -22.65 6.06 3.05
CA ALA A 337 -21.75 5.68 4.13
C ALA A 337 -22.05 6.45 5.44
N GLU A 338 -22.38 7.72 5.36
CA GLU A 338 -22.81 8.53 6.51
C GLU A 338 -24.13 8.03 7.10
N GLU A 339 -25.13 7.74 6.25
CA GLU A 339 -26.39 7.16 6.69
C GLU A 339 -26.20 5.78 7.33
N ARG A 340 -25.35 4.91 6.75
CA ARG A 340 -25.00 3.62 7.32
C ARG A 340 -24.36 3.78 8.69
N LEU A 341 -23.38 4.67 8.83
CA LEU A 341 -22.70 4.94 10.10
C LEU A 341 -23.69 5.43 11.17
N ALA A 342 -24.57 6.34 10.82
CA ALA A 342 -25.59 6.86 11.73
C ALA A 342 -26.57 5.75 12.19
N ARG A 343 -27.00 4.87 11.28
CA ARG A 343 -27.84 3.70 11.61
C ARG A 343 -27.12 2.75 12.54
N TRP A 344 -25.85 2.43 12.29
CA TRP A 344 -25.07 1.53 13.13
C TRP A 344 -24.86 2.11 14.54
N ARG A 345 -24.53 3.40 14.64
CA ARG A 345 -24.40 4.11 15.93
C ARG A 345 -25.68 4.12 16.73
N ALA A 346 -26.81 4.31 16.08
CA ALA A 346 -28.12 4.21 16.77
C ALA A 346 -28.44 2.78 17.22
N ALA A 347 -28.10 1.81 16.40
CA ALA A 347 -28.45 0.40 16.62
C ALA A 347 -27.73 -0.22 17.83
N VAL A 348 -26.46 0.11 18.07
CA VAL A 348 -25.68 -0.44 19.20
C VAL A 348 -26.20 -0.01 20.58
N HIS A 349 -27.07 0.99 20.64
CA HIS A 349 -27.75 1.42 21.87
C HIS A 349 -29.11 0.74 22.07
N ILE A 350 -29.56 -0.09 21.13
CA ILE A 350 -30.77 -0.89 21.23
C ILE A 350 -30.40 -2.24 21.83
N SER A 351 -31.20 -2.72 22.80
CA SER A 351 -30.96 -4.04 23.39
C SER A 351 -30.99 -5.14 22.33
N SER A 352 -29.99 -6.01 22.35
CA SER A 352 -29.86 -7.17 21.46
C SER A 352 -29.21 -8.33 22.19
N SER A 353 -29.53 -9.56 21.78
CA SER A 353 -28.94 -10.74 22.43
C SER A 353 -27.44 -10.84 22.12
N GLU A 354 -26.68 -11.27 23.11
CA GLU A 354 -25.24 -11.52 22.96
C GLU A 354 -24.97 -12.62 21.92
N GLU A 355 -25.85 -13.62 21.83
CA GLU A 355 -25.74 -14.71 20.85
C GLU A 355 -25.83 -14.17 19.40
N ALA A 356 -26.80 -13.27 19.12
CA ALA A 356 -26.95 -12.64 17.81
C ALA A 356 -25.73 -11.76 17.47
N ALA A 357 -25.20 -11.04 18.46
CA ALA A 357 -23.98 -10.24 18.28
C ALA A 357 -22.75 -11.12 17.99
N GLN A 358 -22.59 -12.24 18.69
CA GLN A 358 -21.50 -13.18 18.45
C GLN A 358 -21.63 -13.86 17.09
N GLU A 359 -22.84 -14.17 16.62
CA GLU A 359 -23.08 -14.69 15.26
C GLU A 359 -22.69 -13.66 14.19
N LEU A 360 -23.08 -12.40 14.38
CA LEU A 360 -22.62 -11.32 13.51
C LEU A 360 -21.09 -11.25 13.44
N VAL A 361 -20.41 -11.29 14.59
CA VAL A 361 -18.95 -11.25 14.63
C VAL A 361 -18.34 -12.40 13.83
N ARG A 362 -18.87 -13.63 13.96
CA ARG A 362 -18.42 -14.78 13.17
C ARG A 362 -18.60 -14.55 11.66
N THR A 363 -19.77 -14.01 11.29
CA THR A 363 -20.10 -13.72 9.88
C THR A 363 -19.18 -12.66 9.29
N VAL A 364 -18.94 -11.55 10.00
CA VAL A 364 -18.02 -10.49 9.57
C VAL A 364 -16.60 -11.06 9.41
N ARG A 365 -16.11 -11.85 10.36
CA ARG A 365 -14.79 -12.51 10.24
C ARG A 365 -14.68 -13.39 9.01
N MET A 366 -15.71 -14.20 8.73
CA MET A 366 -15.71 -15.09 7.55
C MET A 366 -15.62 -14.29 6.25
N HIS A 367 -16.38 -13.19 6.13
CA HIS A 367 -16.31 -12.34 4.94
C HIS A 367 -14.94 -11.66 4.80
N LEU A 368 -14.44 -11.06 5.86
CA LEU A 368 -13.15 -10.37 5.82
C LEU A 368 -11.98 -11.36 5.60
N ALA A 369 -12.05 -12.56 6.14
CA ALA A 369 -11.03 -13.60 5.92
C ALA A 369 -11.06 -14.18 4.50
N ASN A 370 -12.13 -14.00 3.75
CA ASN A 370 -12.28 -14.42 2.38
C ASN A 370 -11.99 -13.25 1.43
N ASP A 371 -10.73 -12.98 1.17
CA ASP A 371 -10.28 -11.96 0.24
C ASP A 371 -10.81 -10.55 0.57
N LEU A 372 -10.92 -10.21 1.85
CA LEU A 372 -11.43 -8.92 2.34
C LEU A 372 -12.80 -8.54 1.73
N ASP A 373 -13.75 -9.48 1.68
CA ASP A 373 -15.11 -9.21 1.18
C ASP A 373 -15.84 -8.20 2.09
N THR A 374 -15.40 -6.94 2.02
CA THR A 374 -15.98 -5.86 2.81
C THR A 374 -17.43 -5.58 2.43
N PRO A 375 -17.88 -5.64 1.15
CA PRO A 375 -19.30 -5.45 0.84
C PRO A 375 -20.22 -6.42 1.61
N SER A 376 -19.85 -7.71 1.65
CA SER A 376 -20.64 -8.71 2.38
C SER A 376 -20.52 -8.52 3.90
N ALA A 377 -19.35 -8.11 4.42
CA ALA A 377 -19.17 -7.79 5.83
C ALA A 377 -20.05 -6.60 6.26
N LEU A 378 -20.12 -5.53 5.46
CA LEU A 378 -21.00 -4.39 5.72
C LEU A 378 -22.49 -4.79 5.66
N ALA A 379 -22.87 -5.59 4.67
CA ALA A 379 -24.24 -6.10 4.53
C ALA A 379 -24.67 -6.97 5.73
N ALA A 380 -23.74 -7.76 6.29
CA ALA A 380 -24.00 -8.54 7.50
C ALA A 380 -24.33 -7.64 8.71
N VAL A 381 -23.58 -6.53 8.87
CA VAL A 381 -23.87 -5.55 9.94
C VAL A 381 -25.22 -4.86 9.70
N ASP A 382 -25.49 -4.45 8.46
CA ASP A 382 -26.80 -3.85 8.08
C ASP A 382 -27.95 -4.81 8.41
N GLY A 383 -27.82 -6.11 8.06
CA GLY A 383 -28.81 -7.14 8.37
C GLY A 383 -29.03 -7.33 9.88
N TRP A 384 -27.96 -7.27 10.69
CA TRP A 384 -28.10 -7.30 12.15
C TRP A 384 -28.89 -6.08 12.66
N VAL A 385 -28.60 -4.88 12.15
CA VAL A 385 -29.34 -3.65 12.50
C VAL A 385 -30.82 -3.78 12.21
N ASP A 386 -31.20 -4.40 11.08
CA ASP A 386 -32.59 -4.54 10.66
C ASP A 386 -33.37 -5.61 11.46
N THR A 387 -32.66 -6.50 12.16
CA THR A 387 -33.26 -7.63 12.93
C THR A 387 -33.14 -7.49 14.44
N LEU A 388 -32.79 -6.29 14.93
CA LEU A 388 -32.62 -6.05 16.36
C LEU A 388 -33.85 -6.46 17.17
N SER A 389 -33.64 -7.40 18.08
CA SER A 389 -34.67 -7.89 19.01
C SER A 389 -34.01 -8.58 20.19
N GLY A 390 -34.67 -8.56 21.32
CA GLY A 390 -34.24 -9.24 22.54
C GLY A 390 -33.63 -8.29 23.58
N ASP A 391 -33.27 -8.88 24.73
CA ASP A 391 -32.66 -8.18 25.85
C ASP A 391 -31.19 -8.61 25.99
N GLY A 392 -30.30 -7.68 26.24
CA GLY A 392 -28.88 -7.95 26.49
C GLY A 392 -27.94 -6.85 25.99
N ASP A 393 -26.65 -7.11 26.17
CA ASP A 393 -25.55 -6.16 25.92
C ASP A 393 -24.84 -6.44 24.56
N GLY A 394 -25.53 -7.06 23.60
CA GLY A 394 -24.97 -7.40 22.28
C GLY A 394 -24.40 -6.20 21.53
N GLY A 395 -24.95 -5.00 21.75
CA GLY A 395 -24.43 -3.77 21.16
C GLY A 395 -22.98 -3.46 21.53
N GLU A 396 -22.55 -3.76 22.78
CA GLU A 396 -21.16 -3.58 23.19
C GLU A 396 -20.22 -4.56 22.44
N VAL A 397 -20.65 -5.82 22.26
CA VAL A 397 -19.92 -6.82 21.50
C VAL A 397 -19.72 -6.37 20.06
N VAL A 398 -20.78 -5.87 19.42
CA VAL A 398 -20.74 -5.36 18.03
C VAL A 398 -19.85 -4.12 17.95
N THR A 399 -19.99 -3.15 18.84
CA THR A 399 -19.15 -1.93 18.85
C THR A 399 -17.66 -2.31 18.90
N ARG A 400 -17.30 -3.24 19.79
CA ARG A 400 -15.91 -3.71 19.91
C ARG A 400 -15.43 -4.42 18.66
N ALA A 401 -16.27 -5.25 18.05
CA ALA A 401 -15.92 -6.02 16.87
C ALA A 401 -15.76 -5.11 15.63
N ILE A 402 -16.63 -4.15 15.44
CA ILE A 402 -16.56 -3.19 14.33
C ILE A 402 -15.31 -2.29 14.45
N ASP A 403 -14.98 -1.83 15.68
CA ASP A 403 -13.73 -1.10 15.90
C ASP A 403 -12.50 -1.98 15.62
N ALA A 404 -12.48 -3.21 16.09
CA ALA A 404 -11.35 -4.12 15.89
C ALA A 404 -11.14 -4.49 14.43
N LEU A 405 -12.19 -4.97 13.76
CA LEU A 405 -12.11 -5.60 12.44
C LEU A 405 -12.16 -4.61 11.30
N LEU A 406 -12.98 -3.55 11.41
CA LEU A 406 -13.14 -2.54 10.35
C LEU A 406 -12.45 -1.20 10.67
N GLY A 407 -11.99 -0.99 11.91
CA GLY A 407 -11.42 0.29 12.35
C GLY A 407 -12.44 1.43 12.42
N VAL A 408 -13.71 1.10 12.45
CA VAL A 408 -14.84 2.05 12.50
C VAL A 408 -15.30 2.21 13.94
N LYS A 409 -15.37 3.44 14.43
CA LYS A 409 -15.81 3.78 15.79
C LYS A 409 -17.31 4.11 15.80
N LEU A 410 -18.08 3.28 16.46
CA LEU A 410 -19.52 3.49 16.65
C LEU A 410 -19.83 4.32 17.90
#